data_38572eed358357d2e65316dcd4370392
#
_entry.id   38572eed358357d2e65316dcd4370392
#
_cell.length_a   1.000
_cell.length_b   1.000
_cell.length_c   1.000
_cell.angle_alpha   90.00
_cell.angle_beta   90.00
_cell.angle_gamma   90.00
#
_symmetry.space_group_name_H-M   'P 1'
#
loop_
_entity.id
_entity.type
_entity.pdbx_description
1 polymer ?
#
loop_
_entity_poly.entity_id
_entity_poly.type
_entity_poly.pdbx_seq_one_letter_code
_entity_poly.pdbx_strand_id
1 'polypeptide(L)'
;LTTVVPVVIMLGINLILISGKLRLSPLKFLRHDLSASKRKKAVRLPDFKFFNRFRLRIILQNKSSYLTLFIGIFFANVLLLFGMMMKPLLDHYQEEILKNMIAPYQYVLNVPEEPDEDEKYTVMGMLQKFLTPSLKTNEKSAEKFCLNSMKNVLPDQEGETITVYGIADDSAYVSAELPTDGVLISDGYAEKYKIKTGDTIVLKEAYGSETYEFTVQGIYDYPASLTVFMPISSYRKTFGEKEDYFNGYFSREKITDLDENLIATTITEDDLTKVSRQLDVSMGEMFQLINIFAVVLFALLIYLLTKLIIEKNANAISMVKILGYENREINSLYLTSATWVVILSILLSLLLSTWTIYGIYGYLMSSFSGWLTLYLKPAVYPEMFAMGMGAYVLVALLQFRRIKKIPMDVALKNVE
;
A
#
# COMPACT_ATOMS: atom_id res chain seq x y z
N LEU A 1 9.19 1.60 22.22
CA LEU A 1 7.79 1.19 21.99
C LEU A 1 7.71 -0.21 21.33
N THR A 2 8.45 -0.50 20.27
CA THR A 2 8.39 -1.76 19.49
C THR A 2 8.74 -3.03 20.28
N THR A 3 9.57 -2.94 21.32
CA THR A 3 9.96 -4.08 22.18
C THR A 3 9.09 -4.19 23.43
N VAL A 4 8.71 -3.08 24.02
CA VAL A 4 7.95 -3.06 25.30
C VAL A 4 6.50 -3.48 25.11
N VAL A 5 5.84 -2.98 24.05
CA VAL A 5 4.41 -3.29 23.78
C VAL A 5 4.15 -4.78 23.58
N PRO A 6 4.90 -5.54 22.75
CA PRO A 6 4.71 -6.99 22.62
C PRO A 6 4.94 -7.75 23.94
N VAL A 7 5.93 -7.34 24.73
CA VAL A 7 6.21 -7.98 26.03
C VAL A 7 5.07 -7.75 27.01
N VAL A 8 4.54 -6.53 27.10
CA VAL A 8 3.40 -6.21 27.98
C VAL A 8 2.14 -6.97 27.55
N ILE A 9 1.86 -7.01 26.24
CA ILE A 9 0.73 -7.79 25.71
C ILE A 9 0.90 -9.28 26.02
N MET A 10 2.08 -9.83 25.81
CA MET A 10 2.37 -11.25 26.08
C MET A 10 2.24 -11.57 27.57
N LEU A 11 2.73 -10.72 28.47
CA LEU A 11 2.55 -10.85 29.90
C LEU A 11 1.08 -10.75 30.29
N GLY A 12 0.34 -9.80 29.75
CA GLY A 12 -1.10 -9.64 30.01
C GLY A 12 -1.91 -10.88 29.61
N ILE A 13 -1.67 -11.39 28.39
CA ILE A 13 -2.34 -12.62 27.91
C ILE A 13 -1.96 -13.83 28.78
N ASN A 14 -0.69 -13.99 29.13
CA ASN A 14 -0.25 -15.09 29.99
C ASN A 14 -0.85 -15.01 31.39
N LEU A 15 -0.91 -13.83 32.01
CA LEU A 15 -1.55 -13.62 33.31
C LEU A 15 -3.04 -13.98 33.27
N ILE A 16 -3.78 -13.57 32.23
CA ILE A 16 -5.20 -13.92 32.07
C ILE A 16 -5.37 -15.43 31.92
N LEU A 17 -4.56 -16.09 31.12
CA LEU A 17 -4.62 -17.55 30.90
C LEU A 17 -4.25 -18.33 32.14
N ILE A 18 -3.20 -17.92 32.88
CA ILE A 18 -2.76 -18.56 34.11
C ILE A 18 -3.79 -18.35 35.22
N SER A 19 -4.29 -17.13 35.40
CA SER A 19 -5.35 -16.81 36.37
C SER A 19 -6.61 -17.65 36.13
N GLY A 20 -7.00 -17.83 34.84
CA GLY A 20 -8.12 -18.72 34.49
C GLY A 20 -7.89 -20.19 34.85
N LYS A 21 -6.65 -20.68 34.76
CA LYS A 21 -6.28 -22.07 35.12
C LYS A 21 -6.09 -22.27 36.64
N LEU A 22 -5.59 -21.27 37.35
CA LEU A 22 -5.40 -21.30 38.79
C LEU A 22 -6.75 -21.34 39.58
N ARG A 23 -7.85 -20.95 38.96
CA ARG A 23 -9.20 -21.06 39.53
C ARG A 23 -9.77 -22.50 39.49
N LEU A 24 -9.06 -23.45 38.90
CA LEU A 24 -9.46 -24.85 38.89
C LEU A 24 -9.17 -25.52 40.26
N SER A 25 -10.07 -26.42 40.71
CA SER A 25 -9.86 -27.15 41.94
C SER A 25 -8.59 -28.05 41.86
N PRO A 26 -7.82 -28.20 42.97
CA PRO A 26 -6.59 -29.01 43.00
C PRO A 26 -6.78 -30.46 42.48
N LEU A 27 -7.94 -31.03 42.70
CA LEU A 27 -8.29 -32.38 42.25
C LEU A 27 -8.39 -32.49 40.71
N LYS A 28 -8.85 -31.45 40.02
CA LYS A 28 -8.90 -31.39 38.56
C LYS A 28 -7.47 -31.21 37.97
N PHE A 29 -6.63 -30.51 38.71
CA PHE A 29 -5.23 -30.31 38.32
C PHE A 29 -4.44 -31.61 38.39
N LEU A 30 -4.60 -32.39 39.45
CA LEU A 30 -3.95 -33.69 39.64
C LEU A 30 -4.42 -34.75 38.63
N ARG A 31 -5.69 -34.70 38.23
CA ARG A 31 -6.24 -35.61 37.19
C ARG A 31 -5.95 -35.19 35.77
N HIS A 32 -5.11 -34.17 35.53
CA HIS A 32 -4.88 -33.58 34.23
C HIS A 32 -6.15 -33.13 33.49
N ASP A 33 -7.28 -32.98 34.18
CA ASP A 33 -8.55 -32.56 33.63
C ASP A 33 -8.60 -31.03 33.54
N LEU A 34 -7.63 -30.48 32.80
CA LEU A 34 -7.41 -29.03 32.66
C LEU A 34 -8.44 -28.35 31.72
N SER A 35 -9.31 -29.12 31.11
CA SER A 35 -10.41 -28.60 30.32
C SER A 35 -11.73 -28.99 30.91
N ALA A 36 -12.62 -28.03 31.17
CA ALA A 36 -14.02 -28.29 31.37
C ALA A 36 -14.56 -28.95 30.08
N SER A 37 -14.57 -30.29 30.05
CA SER A 37 -15.14 -31.05 28.96
C SER A 37 -16.66 -30.85 28.98
N LYS A 38 -17.12 -29.71 28.47
CA LYS A 38 -18.52 -29.58 28.05
C LYS A 38 -18.71 -30.61 26.94
N ARG A 39 -19.48 -31.68 27.22
CA ARG A 39 -19.94 -32.63 26.20
C ARG A 39 -20.49 -31.81 25.03
N LYS A 40 -19.69 -31.68 23.97
CA LYS A 40 -20.13 -30.97 22.77
C LYS A 40 -21.27 -31.77 22.18
N LYS A 41 -22.45 -31.15 22.09
CA LYS A 41 -23.63 -31.76 21.43
C LYS A 41 -23.17 -32.22 20.04
N ALA A 42 -23.48 -33.47 19.71
CA ALA A 42 -23.17 -34.02 18.39
C ALA A 42 -23.93 -33.21 17.33
N VAL A 43 -23.17 -32.64 16.40
CA VAL A 43 -23.74 -31.91 15.26
C VAL A 43 -24.38 -32.94 14.33
N ARG A 44 -25.68 -32.83 14.04
CA ARG A 44 -26.34 -33.61 12.99
C ARG A 44 -25.76 -33.15 11.64
N LEU A 45 -25.13 -34.07 10.91
CA LEU A 45 -24.56 -33.81 9.59
C LEU A 45 -25.51 -34.40 8.52
N PRO A 46 -25.61 -33.79 7.35
CA PRO A 46 -26.33 -34.34 6.21
C PRO A 46 -25.82 -35.75 5.82
N ASP A 47 -26.60 -36.49 5.07
CA ASP A 47 -26.27 -37.86 4.65
C ASP A 47 -25.30 -37.83 3.45
N PHE A 48 -24.04 -37.47 3.73
CA PHE A 48 -22.94 -37.61 2.81
C PHE A 48 -22.29 -38.99 2.89
N LYS A 49 -21.50 -39.34 1.84
CA LYS A 49 -20.64 -40.53 1.89
C LYS A 49 -19.78 -40.52 3.15
N PHE A 50 -19.51 -41.70 3.74
CA PHE A 50 -18.79 -41.84 5.01
C PHE A 50 -17.54 -41.00 5.15
N PHE A 51 -16.64 -40.99 4.14
CA PHE A 51 -15.40 -40.21 4.17
C PHE A 51 -15.66 -38.69 4.25
N ASN A 52 -16.60 -38.17 3.49
CA ASN A 52 -16.92 -36.74 3.50
C ASN A 52 -17.57 -36.31 4.83
N ARG A 53 -18.46 -37.15 5.38
CA ARG A 53 -19.06 -36.93 6.68
C ARG A 53 -18.05 -36.94 7.82
N PHE A 54 -17.06 -37.85 7.73
CA PHE A 54 -15.95 -37.93 8.68
C PHE A 54 -15.03 -36.69 8.61
N ARG A 55 -14.64 -36.28 7.40
CA ARG A 55 -13.85 -35.07 7.15
C ARG A 55 -14.53 -33.81 7.72
N LEU A 56 -15.81 -33.64 7.44
CA LEU A 56 -16.59 -32.51 7.96
C LEU A 56 -16.66 -32.53 9.48
N ARG A 57 -16.78 -33.70 10.09
CA ARG A 57 -16.77 -33.86 11.55
C ARG A 57 -15.41 -33.44 12.15
N ILE A 58 -14.28 -33.82 11.53
CA ILE A 58 -12.93 -33.39 11.96
C ILE A 58 -12.83 -31.86 11.93
N ILE A 59 -13.29 -31.25 10.85
CA ILE A 59 -13.26 -29.78 10.69
C ILE A 59 -14.07 -29.11 11.81
N LEU A 60 -15.30 -29.56 12.02
CA LEU A 60 -16.19 -28.97 13.04
C LEU A 60 -15.71 -29.20 14.47
N GLN A 61 -15.09 -30.35 14.76
CA GLN A 61 -14.49 -30.61 16.07
C GLN A 61 -13.28 -29.74 16.37
N ASN A 62 -12.51 -29.38 15.34
CA ASN A 62 -11.29 -28.59 15.44
C ASN A 62 -11.47 -27.14 14.94
N LYS A 63 -12.70 -26.62 14.89
CA LYS A 63 -13.03 -25.31 14.34
C LYS A 63 -12.15 -24.15 14.89
N SER A 64 -11.86 -24.18 16.19
CA SER A 64 -10.99 -23.17 16.81
C SER A 64 -9.56 -23.22 16.25
N SER A 65 -8.99 -24.42 16.07
CA SER A 65 -7.66 -24.58 15.49
C SER A 65 -7.63 -24.17 14.00
N TYR A 66 -8.69 -24.47 13.25
CA TYR A 66 -8.80 -24.04 11.85
C TYR A 66 -9.06 -22.53 11.72
N LEU A 67 -9.80 -21.92 12.66
CA LEU A 67 -9.95 -20.46 12.71
C LEU A 67 -8.60 -19.77 12.97
N THR A 68 -7.83 -20.30 13.93
CA THR A 68 -6.47 -19.78 14.20
C THR A 68 -5.55 -19.94 12.98
N LEU A 69 -5.67 -21.07 12.25
CA LEU A 69 -4.98 -21.29 10.99
C LEU A 69 -5.35 -20.23 9.95
N PHE A 70 -6.66 -19.98 9.77
CA PHE A 70 -7.15 -18.96 8.84
C PHE A 70 -6.60 -17.57 9.18
N ILE A 71 -6.67 -17.16 10.46
CA ILE A 71 -6.13 -15.86 10.91
C ILE A 71 -4.64 -15.78 10.63
N GLY A 72 -3.88 -16.85 10.91
CA GLY A 72 -2.45 -16.88 10.61
C GLY A 72 -2.14 -16.75 9.12
N ILE A 73 -2.86 -17.48 8.27
CA ILE A 73 -2.76 -17.39 6.80
C ILE A 73 -3.12 -15.97 6.33
N PHE A 74 -4.16 -15.38 6.89
CA PHE A 74 -4.57 -14.02 6.56
C PHE A 74 -3.47 -12.98 6.84
N PHE A 75 -2.89 -12.98 8.04
CA PHE A 75 -1.80 -12.05 8.35
C PHE A 75 -0.54 -12.29 7.48
N ALA A 76 -0.20 -13.55 7.22
CA ALA A 76 0.91 -13.87 6.33
C ALA A 76 0.65 -13.38 4.90
N ASN A 77 -0.60 -13.51 4.39
CA ASN A 77 -0.98 -13.00 3.09
C ASN A 77 -1.02 -11.47 3.03
N VAL A 78 -1.39 -10.77 4.11
CA VAL A 78 -1.29 -9.30 4.16
C VAL A 78 0.17 -8.85 4.01
N LEU A 79 1.11 -9.49 4.73
CA LEU A 79 2.53 -9.19 4.60
C LEU A 79 3.08 -9.53 3.22
N LEU A 80 2.68 -10.68 2.66
CA LEU A 80 3.10 -11.11 1.34
C LEU A 80 2.57 -10.17 0.25
N LEU A 81 1.30 -9.78 0.32
CA LEU A 81 0.70 -8.83 -0.61
C LEU A 81 1.42 -7.47 -0.53
N PHE A 82 1.68 -6.97 0.68
CA PHE A 82 2.41 -5.72 0.88
C PHE A 82 3.80 -5.76 0.24
N GLY A 83 4.57 -6.83 0.45
CA GLY A 83 5.90 -6.95 -0.14
C GLY A 83 5.88 -7.12 -1.67
N MET A 84 4.90 -7.88 -2.20
CA MET A 84 4.80 -8.16 -3.64
C MET A 84 4.20 -7.01 -4.45
N MET A 85 3.38 -6.15 -3.83
CA MET A 85 2.75 -5.03 -4.56
C MET A 85 3.72 -3.86 -4.79
N MET A 86 4.74 -3.67 -3.94
CA MET A 86 5.55 -2.44 -3.94
C MET A 86 6.30 -2.24 -5.25
N LYS A 87 6.98 -3.26 -5.76
CA LYS A 87 7.69 -3.11 -7.03
C LYS A 87 6.76 -2.84 -8.22
N PRO A 88 5.70 -3.63 -8.48
CA PRO A 88 4.74 -3.31 -9.53
C PRO A 88 4.07 -1.94 -9.38
N LEU A 89 3.85 -1.48 -8.16
CA LEU A 89 3.31 -0.16 -7.87
C LEU A 89 4.26 0.95 -8.31
N LEU A 90 5.55 0.86 -7.95
CA LEU A 90 6.57 1.84 -8.33
C LEU A 90 6.83 1.84 -9.84
N ASP A 91 6.88 0.67 -10.47
CA ASP A 91 7.03 0.52 -11.91
C ASP A 91 5.85 1.18 -12.65
N HIS A 92 4.62 0.90 -12.22
CA HIS A 92 3.41 1.50 -12.79
C HIS A 92 3.37 3.02 -12.61
N TYR A 93 3.76 3.51 -11.45
CA TYR A 93 3.82 4.94 -11.18
C TYR A 93 4.82 5.66 -12.10
N GLN A 94 5.98 5.04 -12.36
CA GLN A 94 6.93 5.58 -13.32
C GLN A 94 6.34 5.63 -14.73
N GLU A 95 5.68 4.56 -15.18
CA GLU A 95 5.01 4.52 -16.49
C GLU A 95 3.94 5.61 -16.61
N GLU A 96 3.11 5.81 -15.58
CA GLU A 96 2.06 6.85 -15.60
C GLU A 96 2.66 8.26 -15.58
N ILE A 97 3.71 8.52 -14.82
CA ILE A 97 4.42 9.81 -14.85
C ILE A 97 4.93 10.13 -16.27
N LEU A 98 5.59 9.15 -16.91
CA LEU A 98 6.17 9.35 -18.25
C LEU A 98 5.08 9.56 -19.31
N LYS A 99 4.00 8.83 -19.20
CA LYS A 99 2.86 8.91 -20.12
C LYS A 99 2.14 10.27 -20.02
N ASN A 100 1.99 10.78 -18.79
CA ASN A 100 1.22 12.00 -18.49
C ASN A 100 2.13 13.21 -18.20
N MET A 101 3.40 13.13 -18.56
CA MET A 101 4.34 14.23 -18.43
C MET A 101 3.94 15.40 -19.35
N ILE A 102 3.90 16.61 -18.80
CA ILE A 102 3.51 17.82 -19.55
C ILE A 102 4.47 18.07 -20.72
N ALA A 103 5.77 18.12 -20.42
CA ALA A 103 6.79 18.35 -21.45
C ALA A 103 8.09 17.62 -21.10
N PRO A 104 8.89 17.19 -22.10
CA PRO A 104 10.20 16.56 -21.89
C PRO A 104 11.18 17.44 -21.11
N TYR A 105 11.08 18.74 -21.29
CA TYR A 105 11.84 19.75 -20.56
C TYR A 105 10.91 20.81 -20.01
N GLN A 106 10.99 21.06 -18.71
CA GLN A 106 10.26 22.12 -18.03
C GLN A 106 11.31 22.99 -17.32
N TYR A 107 11.49 24.21 -17.83
CA TYR A 107 12.43 25.17 -17.28
C TYR A 107 11.69 26.09 -16.32
N VAL A 108 12.10 26.13 -15.07
CA VAL A 108 11.66 27.13 -14.10
C VAL A 108 12.74 28.21 -14.03
N LEU A 109 12.35 29.46 -14.21
CA LEU A 109 13.25 30.57 -14.36
C LEU A 109 13.28 31.44 -13.09
N ASN A 110 14.46 31.94 -12.77
CA ASN A 110 14.62 33.05 -11.85
C ASN A 110 14.30 34.35 -12.61
N VAL A 111 13.11 34.89 -12.41
CA VAL A 111 12.71 36.15 -13.03
C VAL A 111 13.36 37.27 -12.22
N PRO A 112 14.28 38.10 -12.81
CA PRO A 112 14.85 39.22 -12.11
C PRO A 112 13.77 40.24 -11.75
N GLU A 113 13.82 40.77 -10.55
CA GLU A 113 12.95 41.87 -10.15
C GLU A 113 13.21 43.09 -11.06
N GLU A 114 12.16 43.60 -11.67
CA GLU A 114 12.27 44.85 -12.41
C GLU A 114 12.41 45.98 -11.40
N PRO A 115 13.29 46.98 -11.70
CA PRO A 115 13.40 48.16 -10.86
C PRO A 115 12.06 48.90 -10.80
N ASP A 116 11.76 49.46 -9.62
CA ASP A 116 10.56 50.25 -9.41
C ASP A 116 10.39 51.38 -10.44
N GLU A 117 9.17 51.82 -10.70
CA GLU A 117 8.90 52.83 -11.71
C GLU A 117 9.74 54.12 -11.56
N ASP A 118 10.01 54.50 -10.33
CA ASP A 118 10.85 55.66 -10.00
C ASP A 118 12.32 55.41 -10.26
N GLU A 119 12.80 54.16 -10.23
CA GLU A 119 14.19 53.77 -10.49
C GLU A 119 14.48 53.49 -11.98
N LYS A 120 13.47 53.16 -12.78
CA LYS A 120 13.60 52.86 -14.20
C LYS A 120 14.32 53.97 -15.00
N TYR A 121 14.17 55.21 -14.59
CA TYR A 121 14.77 56.38 -15.24
C TYR A 121 16.09 56.80 -14.63
N THR A 122 16.56 56.11 -13.60
CA THR A 122 17.89 56.34 -13.03
C THR A 122 18.96 55.65 -13.87
N VAL A 123 20.20 56.21 -13.81
CA VAL A 123 21.34 55.57 -14.48
C VAL A 123 21.56 54.14 -14.02
N MET A 124 21.27 53.88 -12.72
CA MET A 124 21.39 52.53 -12.16
C MET A 124 20.31 51.59 -12.71
N GLY A 125 19.05 52.02 -12.80
CA GLY A 125 17.97 51.20 -13.37
C GLY A 125 18.16 50.93 -14.88
N MET A 126 18.68 51.89 -15.64
CA MET A 126 19.05 51.69 -17.03
C MET A 126 20.23 50.69 -17.18
N LEU A 127 21.24 50.79 -16.31
CA LEU A 127 22.36 49.87 -16.29
C LEU A 127 21.90 48.45 -15.88
N GLN A 128 21.04 48.33 -14.88
CA GLN A 128 20.44 47.05 -14.47
C GLN A 128 19.67 46.40 -15.62
N LYS A 129 18.80 47.15 -16.31
CA LYS A 129 18.05 46.67 -17.48
C LYS A 129 18.97 46.22 -18.63
N PHE A 130 20.11 46.89 -18.84
CA PHE A 130 21.08 46.52 -19.85
C PHE A 130 21.90 45.28 -19.49
N LEU A 131 22.15 45.09 -18.19
CA LEU A 131 22.92 43.94 -17.67
C LEU A 131 22.03 42.70 -17.37
N THR A 132 20.69 42.87 -17.30
CA THR A 132 19.77 41.75 -17.06
C THR A 132 19.70 40.89 -18.34
N PRO A 133 20.05 39.60 -18.27
CA PRO A 133 19.95 38.69 -19.40
C PRO A 133 18.51 38.55 -19.89
N SER A 134 18.31 38.28 -21.16
CA SER A 134 16.99 38.11 -21.76
C SER A 134 16.38 36.77 -21.36
N LEU A 135 15.14 36.78 -20.89
CA LEU A 135 14.33 35.58 -20.68
C LEU A 135 13.80 34.94 -21.97
N LYS A 136 14.02 35.60 -23.14
CA LYS A 136 13.52 35.13 -24.44
C LYS A 136 14.38 34.01 -25.00
N THR A 137 13.74 32.99 -25.55
CA THR A 137 14.41 31.92 -26.33
C THR A 137 13.92 31.94 -27.77
N ASN A 138 14.75 31.45 -28.68
CA ASN A 138 14.40 31.25 -30.10
C ASN A 138 13.88 29.84 -30.37
N GLU A 139 13.81 28.98 -29.35
CA GLU A 139 13.28 27.63 -29.48
C GLU A 139 11.77 27.65 -29.82
N LYS A 140 11.44 27.06 -30.98
CA LYS A 140 10.07 27.11 -31.53
C LYS A 140 9.07 26.29 -30.72
N SER A 141 9.55 25.27 -30.03
CA SER A 141 8.69 24.43 -29.17
C SER A 141 8.49 25.00 -27.76
N ALA A 142 9.17 26.10 -27.45
CA ALA A 142 9.10 26.71 -26.13
C ALA A 142 7.74 27.42 -25.91
N GLU A 143 6.97 26.98 -24.93
CA GLU A 143 5.71 27.56 -24.50
C GLU A 143 5.83 28.11 -23.08
N LYS A 144 5.38 29.34 -22.89
CA LYS A 144 5.46 30.05 -21.61
C LYS A 144 4.44 29.54 -20.63
N PHE A 145 4.85 29.37 -19.38
CA PHE A 145 3.94 29.11 -18.27
C PHE A 145 4.30 29.96 -17.04
N CYS A 146 3.36 30.03 -16.12
CA CYS A 146 3.60 30.55 -14.77
C CYS A 146 3.56 29.41 -13.77
N LEU A 147 4.39 29.50 -12.72
CA LEU A 147 4.43 28.52 -11.64
C LEU A 147 4.61 29.22 -10.30
N ASN A 148 3.85 28.76 -9.30
CA ASN A 148 4.03 29.16 -7.92
C ASN A 148 3.91 27.94 -6.99
N SER A 149 4.62 27.94 -5.89
CA SER A 149 4.54 26.92 -4.85
C SER A 149 3.75 27.46 -3.67
N MET A 150 2.65 26.83 -3.39
CA MET A 150 1.73 27.20 -2.32
C MET A 150 1.60 26.05 -1.31
N LYS A 151 1.00 26.32 -0.17
CA LYS A 151 0.69 25.30 0.84
C LYS A 151 -0.82 25.10 0.93
N ASN A 152 -1.24 23.85 0.94
CA ASN A 152 -2.64 23.52 1.21
C ASN A 152 -3.01 23.87 2.66
N VAL A 153 -4.13 24.53 2.86
CA VAL A 153 -4.62 24.87 4.21
C VAL A 153 -5.58 23.77 4.68
N LEU A 154 -5.16 23.02 5.68
CA LEU A 154 -5.92 21.92 6.28
C LEU A 154 -6.19 22.19 7.75
N PRO A 155 -7.39 21.83 8.27
CA PRO A 155 -7.63 21.84 9.71
C PRO A 155 -6.69 20.84 10.40
N ASP A 156 -5.96 21.29 11.42
CA ASP A 156 -5.11 20.45 12.29
C ASP A 156 -3.91 19.72 11.65
N GLN A 157 -3.50 20.10 10.44
CA GLN A 157 -2.31 19.51 9.77
C GLN A 157 -1.43 20.58 9.15
N GLU A 158 -0.10 20.34 9.12
CA GLU A 158 0.79 21.18 8.31
C GLU A 158 0.45 21.01 6.84
N GLY A 159 0.30 22.14 6.14
CA GLY A 159 -0.01 22.16 4.72
C GLY A 159 1.14 21.62 3.88
N GLU A 160 0.84 20.76 2.93
CA GLU A 160 1.80 20.30 1.93
C GLU A 160 1.97 21.32 0.82
N THR A 161 3.12 21.22 0.15
CA THR A 161 3.40 22.05 -1.03
C THR A 161 2.54 21.60 -2.21
N ILE A 162 1.78 22.55 -2.76
CA ILE A 162 0.96 22.41 -3.96
C ILE A 162 1.56 23.30 -5.03
N THR A 163 1.82 22.73 -6.19
CA THR A 163 2.30 23.49 -7.34
C THR A 163 1.12 24.08 -8.11
N VAL A 164 1.12 25.38 -8.36
CA VAL A 164 0.09 26.05 -9.13
C VAL A 164 0.67 26.46 -10.48
N TYR A 165 0.10 25.93 -11.57
CA TYR A 165 0.48 26.26 -12.93
C TYR A 165 -0.54 27.21 -13.57
N GLY A 166 -0.02 28.30 -14.17
CA GLY A 166 -0.72 29.12 -15.13
C GLY A 166 -0.35 28.70 -16.55
N ILE A 167 -1.26 28.08 -17.27
CA ILE A 167 -1.04 27.45 -18.58
C ILE A 167 -1.65 28.32 -19.68
N ALA A 168 -1.01 28.41 -20.84
CA ALA A 168 -1.56 29.09 -22.01
C ALA A 168 -2.91 28.48 -22.46
N ASP A 169 -3.85 29.32 -22.89
CA ASP A 169 -5.19 28.86 -23.26
C ASP A 169 -5.19 27.91 -24.49
N ASP A 170 -4.18 28.04 -25.35
CA ASP A 170 -3.93 27.22 -26.54
C ASP A 170 -2.70 26.31 -26.39
N SER A 171 -2.44 25.83 -25.17
CA SER A 171 -1.28 25.02 -24.87
C SER A 171 -1.13 23.80 -25.76
N ALA A 172 0.08 23.60 -26.31
CA ALA A 172 0.44 22.41 -27.06
C ALA A 172 0.86 21.23 -26.16
N TYR A 173 0.97 21.45 -24.86
CA TYR A 173 1.48 20.51 -23.88
C TYR A 173 0.41 20.01 -22.90
N VAL A 174 -0.53 20.85 -22.52
CA VAL A 174 -1.64 20.49 -21.64
C VAL A 174 -2.91 20.35 -22.45
N SER A 175 -3.38 19.14 -22.66
CA SER A 175 -4.54 18.83 -23.52
C SER A 175 -5.90 19.04 -22.85
N ALA A 176 -5.93 19.45 -21.57
CA ALA A 176 -7.17 19.70 -20.85
C ALA A 176 -7.76 21.07 -21.23
N GLU A 177 -9.09 21.14 -21.36
CA GLU A 177 -9.81 22.41 -21.42
C GLU A 177 -9.76 23.08 -20.05
N LEU A 178 -8.99 24.16 -19.95
CA LEU A 178 -8.86 24.92 -18.71
C LEU A 178 -10.11 25.75 -18.47
N PRO A 179 -10.71 25.72 -17.26
CA PRO A 179 -11.90 26.50 -16.94
C PRO A 179 -11.56 27.98 -16.86
N THR A 180 -12.43 28.82 -17.40
CA THR A 180 -12.30 30.30 -17.30
C THR A 180 -12.52 30.81 -15.87
N ASP A 181 -13.29 30.08 -15.07
CA ASP A 181 -13.55 30.34 -13.66
C ASP A 181 -13.33 29.06 -12.86
N GLY A 182 -12.43 29.12 -11.86
CA GLY A 182 -11.99 27.95 -11.10
C GLY A 182 -10.73 27.30 -11.63
N VAL A 183 -10.48 26.06 -11.18
CA VAL A 183 -9.22 25.35 -11.44
C VAL A 183 -9.43 23.88 -11.73
N LEU A 184 -8.47 23.26 -12.42
CA LEU A 184 -8.30 21.81 -12.43
C LEU A 184 -7.28 21.41 -11.37
N ILE A 185 -7.44 20.24 -10.78
CA ILE A 185 -6.48 19.67 -9.82
C ILE A 185 -5.95 18.33 -10.33
N SER A 186 -4.73 17.97 -9.94
CA SER A 186 -4.18 16.66 -10.27
C SER A 186 -4.98 15.53 -9.60
N ASP A 187 -5.01 14.37 -10.25
CA ASP A 187 -5.64 13.15 -9.75
C ASP A 187 -5.11 12.75 -8.36
N GLY A 188 -3.79 12.81 -8.14
CA GLY A 188 -3.17 12.56 -6.84
C GLY A 188 -3.63 13.54 -5.76
N TYR A 189 -3.85 14.83 -6.10
CA TYR A 189 -4.36 15.82 -5.15
C TYR A 189 -5.83 15.52 -4.79
N ALA A 190 -6.64 15.21 -5.79
CA ALA A 190 -8.03 14.85 -5.60
C ALA A 190 -8.19 13.58 -4.74
N GLU A 191 -7.40 12.54 -5.03
CA GLU A 191 -7.46 11.24 -4.32
C GLU A 191 -7.00 11.38 -2.86
N LYS A 192 -5.87 12.06 -2.62
CA LYS A 192 -5.30 12.23 -1.29
C LYS A 192 -6.24 12.91 -0.31
N TYR A 193 -6.83 14.01 -0.73
CA TYR A 193 -7.70 14.84 0.10
C TYR A 193 -9.19 14.59 -0.15
N LYS A 194 -9.53 13.63 -1.02
CA LYS A 194 -10.91 13.26 -1.38
C LYS A 194 -11.72 14.43 -1.92
N ILE A 195 -11.05 15.32 -2.67
CA ILE A 195 -11.63 16.50 -3.27
C ILE A 195 -12.42 16.07 -4.53
N LYS A 196 -13.59 16.68 -4.74
CA LYS A 196 -14.45 16.43 -5.88
C LYS A 196 -14.66 17.72 -6.67
N THR A 197 -15.09 17.54 -7.91
CA THR A 197 -15.56 18.67 -8.73
C THR A 197 -16.68 19.41 -8.00
N GLY A 198 -16.56 20.73 -7.89
CA GLY A 198 -17.44 21.62 -7.16
C GLY A 198 -16.97 21.97 -5.74
N ASP A 199 -15.99 21.27 -5.20
CA ASP A 199 -15.42 21.61 -3.89
C ASP A 199 -14.53 22.85 -3.97
N THR A 200 -14.35 23.53 -2.85
CA THR A 200 -13.44 24.68 -2.73
C THR A 200 -12.17 24.26 -2.03
N ILE A 201 -11.03 24.62 -2.58
CA ILE A 201 -9.70 24.44 -1.97
C ILE A 201 -9.15 25.79 -1.54
N VAL A 202 -8.41 25.80 -0.41
CA VAL A 202 -7.76 27.00 0.12
C VAL A 202 -6.26 26.76 0.10
N LEU A 203 -5.54 27.64 -0.59
CA LEU A 203 -4.08 27.60 -0.68
C LEU A 203 -3.51 28.87 -0.04
N LYS A 204 -2.39 28.71 0.66
CA LYS A 204 -1.63 29.78 1.30
C LYS A 204 -0.27 29.90 0.63
N GLU A 205 0.26 31.10 0.51
CA GLU A 205 1.63 31.32 0.08
C GLU A 205 2.65 30.57 0.94
N ALA A 206 3.67 29.99 0.31
CA ALA A 206 4.70 29.23 1.00
C ALA A 206 5.52 30.12 1.97
N TYR A 207 5.75 31.38 1.60
CA TYR A 207 6.57 32.36 2.33
C TYR A 207 5.82 33.65 2.69
N GLY A 208 4.53 33.74 2.35
CA GLY A 208 3.67 34.90 2.62
C GLY A 208 2.54 34.61 3.60
N SER A 209 1.63 35.54 3.70
CA SER A 209 0.43 35.45 4.56
C SER A 209 -0.87 35.36 3.78
N GLU A 210 -0.84 35.58 2.48
CA GLU A 210 -2.03 35.60 1.65
C GLU A 210 -2.59 34.20 1.44
N THR A 211 -3.93 34.14 1.39
CA THR A 211 -4.68 32.90 1.14
C THR A 211 -5.61 33.11 -0.04
N TYR A 212 -5.73 32.09 -0.87
CA TYR A 212 -6.51 32.09 -2.09
C TYR A 212 -7.49 30.92 -2.06
N GLU A 213 -8.72 31.18 -2.46
CA GLU A 213 -9.77 30.18 -2.57
C GLU A 213 -10.04 29.87 -4.03
N PHE A 214 -10.08 28.59 -4.37
CA PHE A 214 -10.33 28.13 -5.74
C PHE A 214 -11.45 27.09 -5.76
N THR A 215 -12.39 27.22 -6.70
CA THR A 215 -13.39 26.18 -6.96
C THR A 215 -12.83 25.16 -7.94
N VAL A 216 -12.88 23.89 -7.59
CA VAL A 216 -12.42 22.79 -8.42
C VAL A 216 -13.46 22.50 -9.50
N GLN A 217 -13.11 22.70 -10.77
CA GLN A 217 -13.99 22.44 -11.92
C GLN A 217 -13.76 21.06 -12.54
N GLY A 218 -12.60 20.44 -12.28
CA GLY A 218 -12.30 19.12 -12.80
C GLY A 218 -11.00 18.55 -12.26
N ILE A 219 -10.72 17.32 -12.68
CA ILE A 219 -9.51 16.58 -12.33
C ILE A 219 -8.72 16.30 -13.60
N TYR A 220 -7.43 16.56 -13.58
CA TYR A 220 -6.49 16.32 -14.67
C TYR A 220 -5.53 15.19 -14.29
N ASP A 221 -5.34 14.24 -15.20
CA ASP A 221 -4.46 13.08 -14.99
C ASP A 221 -2.99 13.50 -15.04
N TYR A 222 -2.45 13.85 -13.86
CA TYR A 222 -1.08 14.30 -13.67
C TYR A 222 -0.52 13.72 -12.36
N PRO A 223 0.05 12.51 -12.41
CA PRO A 223 0.50 11.79 -11.20
C PRO A 223 1.81 12.32 -10.62
N ALA A 224 2.55 13.20 -11.32
CA ALA A 224 3.90 13.60 -10.92
C ALA A 224 3.95 14.41 -9.62
N SER A 225 2.92 15.22 -9.33
CA SER A 225 2.84 16.04 -8.11
C SER A 225 1.42 16.47 -7.77
N LEU A 226 1.24 16.97 -6.55
CA LEU A 226 0.00 17.64 -6.14
C LEU A 226 -0.06 19.01 -6.79
N THR A 227 -0.96 19.18 -7.75
CA THR A 227 -0.90 20.33 -8.65
C THR A 227 -2.29 20.91 -8.89
N VAL A 228 -2.30 22.23 -9.12
CA VAL A 228 -3.44 23.01 -9.55
C VAL A 228 -3.11 23.63 -10.90
N PHE A 229 -4.04 23.56 -11.85
CA PHE A 229 -3.91 24.13 -13.19
C PHE A 229 -5.00 25.16 -13.42
N MET A 230 -4.61 26.30 -13.96
CA MET A 230 -5.52 27.37 -14.36
C MET A 230 -5.02 28.07 -15.64
N PRO A 231 -5.87 28.82 -16.34
CA PRO A 231 -5.42 29.67 -17.45
C PRO A 231 -4.38 30.67 -17.00
N ILE A 232 -3.37 30.93 -17.83
CA ILE A 232 -2.28 31.89 -17.51
C ILE A 232 -2.83 33.30 -17.24
N SER A 233 -3.90 33.68 -17.92
CA SER A 233 -4.61 34.95 -17.72
C SER A 233 -5.24 35.04 -16.32
N SER A 234 -5.89 33.95 -15.87
CA SER A 234 -6.45 33.83 -14.52
C SER A 234 -5.38 33.83 -13.45
N TYR A 235 -4.26 33.12 -13.70
CA TYR A 235 -3.10 33.10 -12.81
C TYR A 235 -2.57 34.52 -12.55
N ARG A 236 -2.26 35.27 -13.63
CA ARG A 236 -1.74 36.64 -13.55
C ARG A 236 -2.67 37.57 -12.79
N LYS A 237 -3.97 37.46 -13.04
CA LYS A 237 -4.99 38.25 -12.33
C LYS A 237 -5.06 37.91 -10.85
N THR A 238 -5.01 36.64 -10.50
CA THR A 238 -5.12 36.14 -9.13
C THR A 238 -3.93 36.56 -8.28
N PHE A 239 -2.73 36.46 -8.85
CA PHE A 239 -1.47 36.77 -8.14
C PHE A 239 -0.96 38.18 -8.36
N GLY A 240 -1.74 39.05 -9.04
CA GLY A 240 -1.37 40.45 -9.26
C GLY A 240 -0.17 40.65 -10.21
N GLU A 241 0.08 39.70 -11.08
CA GLU A 241 1.18 39.70 -12.02
C GLU A 241 0.88 40.51 -13.29
N LYS A 242 1.92 40.98 -13.98
CA LYS A 242 1.80 41.70 -15.24
C LYS A 242 1.25 40.77 -16.33
N GLU A 243 0.61 41.36 -17.36
CA GLU A 243 0.02 40.61 -18.48
C GLU A 243 1.05 39.76 -19.28
N ASP A 244 2.31 40.14 -19.32
CA ASP A 244 3.40 39.45 -20.00
C ASP A 244 4.24 38.57 -19.07
N TYR A 245 3.93 38.54 -17.76
CA TYR A 245 4.67 37.73 -16.79
C TYR A 245 4.62 36.25 -17.10
N PHE A 246 5.77 35.62 -16.99
CA PHE A 246 5.95 34.18 -17.00
C PHE A 246 7.27 33.84 -16.26
N ASN A 247 7.34 32.68 -15.68
CA ASN A 247 8.55 32.21 -14.99
C ASN A 247 8.93 30.77 -15.35
N GLY A 248 8.49 30.29 -16.53
CA GLY A 248 8.92 29.01 -17.03
C GLY A 248 8.64 28.78 -18.50
N TYR A 249 9.31 27.74 -19.04
CA TYR A 249 9.11 27.25 -20.39
C TYR A 249 8.87 25.75 -20.39
N PHE A 250 7.83 25.28 -21.06
CA PHE A 250 7.73 23.91 -21.56
C PHE A 250 8.44 23.81 -22.89
N SER A 251 9.20 22.74 -23.12
CA SER A 251 9.87 22.52 -24.40
C SER A 251 9.98 21.03 -24.73
N ARG A 252 9.90 20.71 -26.03
CA ARG A 252 10.17 19.35 -26.53
C ARG A 252 11.67 19.09 -26.67
N GLU A 253 12.43 20.12 -26.98
CA GLU A 253 13.85 20.05 -27.16
C GLU A 253 14.58 20.84 -26.06
N LYS A 254 15.87 20.52 -25.86
CA LYS A 254 16.68 21.24 -24.88
C LYS A 254 16.91 22.66 -25.34
N ILE A 255 16.50 23.65 -24.57
CA ILE A 255 16.77 25.07 -24.81
C ILE A 255 18.26 25.34 -24.52
N THR A 256 18.97 25.91 -25.46
CA THR A 256 20.41 26.13 -25.36
C THR A 256 20.82 27.62 -25.40
N ASP A 257 19.87 28.51 -25.67
CA ASP A 257 20.06 29.94 -25.79
C ASP A 257 19.60 30.75 -24.55
N LEU A 258 19.18 30.10 -23.52
CA LEU A 258 18.92 30.71 -22.20
C LEU A 258 20.20 30.79 -21.38
N ASP A 259 20.38 31.89 -20.67
CA ASP A 259 21.45 32.02 -19.68
C ASP A 259 21.25 31.06 -18.52
N GLU A 260 22.23 30.23 -18.22
CA GLU A 260 22.17 29.22 -17.14
C GLU A 260 21.90 29.87 -15.77
N ASN A 261 22.29 31.12 -15.54
CA ASN A 261 22.04 31.85 -14.31
C ASN A 261 20.55 32.21 -14.10
N LEU A 262 19.77 32.24 -15.19
CA LEU A 262 18.33 32.48 -15.15
C LEU A 262 17.55 31.20 -14.91
N ILE A 263 18.15 30.03 -15.04
CA ILE A 263 17.47 28.76 -14.84
C ILE A 263 17.56 28.38 -13.36
N ALA A 264 16.43 28.46 -12.66
CA ALA A 264 16.33 27.98 -11.27
C ALA A 264 16.42 26.46 -11.21
N THR A 265 15.67 25.79 -12.07
CA THR A 265 15.70 24.34 -12.21
C THR A 265 15.19 23.91 -13.59
N THR A 266 15.67 22.77 -14.05
CA THR A 266 15.13 22.09 -15.23
C THR A 266 14.56 20.76 -14.75
N ILE A 267 13.26 20.55 -14.98
CA ILE A 267 12.56 19.30 -14.64
C ILE A 267 12.53 18.44 -15.90
N THR A 268 13.09 17.26 -15.82
CA THR A 268 13.18 16.30 -16.91
C THR A 268 12.50 14.99 -16.52
N GLU A 269 12.35 14.07 -17.47
CA GLU A 269 11.92 12.69 -17.23
C GLU A 269 12.70 12.04 -16.08
N ASP A 270 14.01 12.25 -16.06
CA ASP A 270 14.92 11.70 -15.05
C ASP A 270 14.61 12.22 -13.65
N ASP A 271 14.27 13.50 -13.53
CA ASP A 271 13.95 14.14 -12.26
C ASP A 271 12.58 13.69 -11.74
N LEU A 272 11.59 13.58 -12.60
CA LEU A 272 10.24 13.15 -12.24
C LEU A 272 10.21 11.69 -11.75
N THR A 273 11.00 10.81 -12.36
CA THR A 273 11.08 9.39 -11.99
C THR A 273 12.13 9.08 -10.93
N LYS A 274 12.99 10.05 -10.59
CA LYS A 274 14.11 9.87 -9.66
C LYS A 274 13.69 9.33 -8.29
N VAL A 275 12.63 9.87 -7.71
CA VAL A 275 12.15 9.48 -6.38
C VAL A 275 11.70 8.02 -6.38
N SER A 276 10.90 7.59 -7.36
CA SER A 276 10.40 6.21 -7.41
C SER A 276 11.53 5.22 -7.72
N ARG A 277 12.49 5.58 -8.59
CA ARG A 277 13.70 4.78 -8.84
C ARG A 277 14.57 4.67 -7.59
N GLN A 278 14.74 5.77 -6.86
CA GLN A 278 15.50 5.76 -5.61
C GLN A 278 14.83 4.89 -4.53
N LEU A 279 13.49 4.90 -4.45
CA LEU A 279 12.74 4.01 -3.58
C LEU A 279 12.90 2.55 -3.98
N ASP A 280 12.82 2.22 -5.28
CA ASP A 280 13.03 0.84 -5.77
C ASP A 280 14.43 0.33 -5.43
N VAL A 281 15.47 1.12 -5.69
CA VAL A 281 16.86 0.76 -5.37
C VAL A 281 17.09 0.65 -3.86
N SER A 282 16.57 1.59 -3.07
CA SER A 282 16.84 1.64 -1.62
C SER A 282 16.05 0.61 -0.83
N MET A 283 14.83 0.29 -1.25
CA MET A 283 13.89 -0.54 -0.50
C MET A 283 13.57 -1.87 -1.17
N GLY A 284 13.99 -2.08 -2.42
CA GLY A 284 13.68 -3.31 -3.18
C GLY A 284 14.17 -4.58 -2.48
N GLU A 285 15.39 -4.57 -1.94
CA GLU A 285 15.92 -5.69 -1.14
C GLU A 285 15.11 -5.92 0.13
N MET A 286 14.67 -4.85 0.78
CA MET A 286 13.83 -4.94 1.99
C MET A 286 12.47 -5.58 1.67
N PHE A 287 11.84 -5.21 0.56
CA PHE A 287 10.57 -5.82 0.13
C PHE A 287 10.75 -7.31 -0.20
N GLN A 288 11.87 -7.68 -0.82
CA GLN A 288 12.20 -9.08 -1.05
C GLN A 288 12.39 -9.87 0.25
N LEU A 289 13.06 -9.30 1.24
CA LEU A 289 13.20 -9.91 2.57
C LEU A 289 11.84 -10.07 3.26
N ILE A 290 10.95 -9.09 3.16
CA ILE A 290 9.57 -9.18 3.67
C ILE A 290 8.83 -10.34 3.01
N ASN A 291 8.96 -10.53 1.69
CA ASN A 291 8.33 -11.63 0.97
C ASN A 291 8.85 -13.00 1.44
N ILE A 292 10.17 -13.16 1.57
CA ILE A 292 10.79 -14.39 2.08
C ILE A 292 10.29 -14.66 3.50
N PHE A 293 10.29 -13.65 4.37
CA PHE A 293 9.81 -13.77 5.73
C PHE A 293 8.33 -14.17 5.78
N ALA A 294 7.48 -13.56 4.95
CA ALA A 294 6.07 -13.89 4.87
C ALA A 294 5.82 -15.35 4.46
N VAL A 295 6.56 -15.86 3.47
CA VAL A 295 6.46 -17.26 3.04
C VAL A 295 6.93 -18.23 4.13
N VAL A 296 8.03 -17.91 4.82
CA VAL A 296 8.53 -18.70 5.95
C VAL A 296 7.51 -18.69 7.10
N LEU A 297 6.97 -17.53 7.45
CA LEU A 297 5.95 -17.40 8.48
C LEU A 297 4.68 -18.21 8.11
N PHE A 298 4.26 -18.14 6.87
CA PHE A 298 3.14 -18.92 6.34
C PHE A 298 3.37 -20.43 6.52
N ALA A 299 4.55 -20.93 6.10
CA ALA A 299 4.91 -22.33 6.23
C ALA A 299 4.97 -22.78 7.72
N LEU A 300 5.56 -21.97 8.59
CA LEU A 300 5.63 -22.24 10.03
C LEU A 300 4.26 -22.30 10.68
N LEU A 301 3.37 -21.35 10.37
CA LEU A 301 2.01 -21.32 10.92
C LEU A 301 1.20 -22.55 10.49
N ILE A 302 1.26 -22.91 9.22
CA ILE A 302 0.58 -24.13 8.72
C ILE A 302 1.17 -25.37 9.39
N TYR A 303 2.50 -25.46 9.50
CA TYR A 303 3.16 -26.59 10.16
C TYR A 303 2.73 -26.76 11.61
N LEU A 304 2.81 -25.68 12.41
CA LEU A 304 2.47 -25.71 13.83
C LEU A 304 0.99 -26.07 14.07
N LEU A 305 0.09 -25.49 13.28
CA LEU A 305 -1.35 -25.68 13.47
C LEU A 305 -1.81 -27.04 12.95
N THR A 306 -1.30 -27.53 11.83
CA THR A 306 -1.58 -28.89 11.35
C THR A 306 -0.98 -29.94 12.29
N LYS A 307 0.23 -29.70 12.83
CA LYS A 307 0.82 -30.51 13.89
C LYS A 307 -0.11 -30.61 15.10
N LEU A 308 -0.60 -29.48 15.60
CA LEU A 308 -1.51 -29.43 16.73
C LEU A 308 -2.81 -30.20 16.48
N ILE A 309 -3.37 -30.10 15.27
CA ILE A 309 -4.58 -30.85 14.87
C ILE A 309 -4.32 -32.35 14.89
N ILE A 310 -3.17 -32.81 14.34
CA ILE A 310 -2.78 -34.22 14.34
C ILE A 310 -2.57 -34.73 15.77
N GLU A 311 -1.88 -33.98 16.62
CA GLU A 311 -1.65 -34.35 18.03
C GLU A 311 -2.96 -34.43 18.82
N LYS A 312 -3.87 -33.49 18.65
CA LYS A 312 -5.22 -33.55 19.28
C LYS A 312 -6.05 -34.75 18.83
N ASN A 313 -5.81 -35.27 17.64
CA ASN A 313 -6.53 -36.42 17.11
C ASN A 313 -5.71 -37.72 17.18
N ALA A 314 -4.54 -37.73 17.88
CA ALA A 314 -3.63 -38.89 17.92
C ALA A 314 -4.33 -40.18 18.43
N ASN A 315 -5.16 -40.08 19.47
CA ASN A 315 -5.93 -41.21 19.97
C ASN A 315 -6.92 -41.76 18.92
N ALA A 316 -7.62 -40.88 18.20
CA ALA A 316 -8.54 -41.29 17.13
C ALA A 316 -7.78 -41.92 15.96
N ILE A 317 -6.61 -41.38 15.62
CA ILE A 317 -5.73 -41.93 14.58
C ILE A 317 -5.22 -43.33 14.99
N SER A 318 -4.77 -43.49 16.25
CA SER A 318 -4.33 -44.77 16.79
C SER A 318 -5.49 -45.82 16.76
N MET A 319 -6.69 -45.44 17.15
CA MET A 319 -7.89 -46.31 17.10
C MET A 319 -8.18 -46.79 15.67
N VAL A 320 -8.13 -45.86 14.68
CA VAL A 320 -8.35 -46.20 13.28
C VAL A 320 -7.26 -47.11 12.74
N LYS A 321 -6.00 -47.00 13.22
CA LYS A 321 -4.90 -47.93 12.90
C LYS A 321 -5.17 -49.35 13.46
N ILE A 322 -5.66 -49.44 14.70
CA ILE A 322 -6.01 -50.73 15.31
C ILE A 322 -7.16 -51.41 14.53
N LEU A 323 -8.09 -50.65 13.98
CA LEU A 323 -9.17 -51.16 13.11
C LEU A 323 -8.70 -51.61 11.75
N GLY A 324 -7.40 -51.56 11.46
CA GLY A 324 -6.80 -52.10 10.22
C GLY A 324 -6.73 -51.12 9.04
N TYR A 325 -7.04 -49.83 9.26
CA TYR A 325 -6.89 -48.84 8.18
C TYR A 325 -5.41 -48.59 7.86
N GLU A 326 -5.10 -48.47 6.58
CA GLU A 326 -3.75 -48.16 6.11
C GLU A 326 -3.39 -46.70 6.35
N ASN A 327 -2.08 -46.43 6.49
CA ASN A 327 -1.58 -45.04 6.68
C ASN A 327 -2.03 -44.11 5.55
N ARG A 328 -2.22 -44.61 4.31
CA ARG A 328 -2.69 -43.84 3.17
C ARG A 328 -4.16 -43.38 3.34
N GLU A 329 -4.98 -44.26 3.85
CA GLU A 329 -6.40 -43.99 4.13
C GLU A 329 -6.56 -42.97 5.26
N ILE A 330 -5.79 -43.14 6.33
CA ILE A 330 -5.75 -42.22 7.46
C ILE A 330 -5.29 -40.82 7.02
N ASN A 331 -4.25 -40.75 6.20
CA ASN A 331 -3.79 -39.50 5.62
C ASN A 331 -4.88 -38.84 4.75
N SER A 332 -5.60 -39.63 3.94
CA SER A 332 -6.73 -39.13 3.17
C SER A 332 -7.87 -38.57 4.03
N LEU A 333 -8.05 -39.05 5.25
CA LEU A 333 -9.05 -38.52 6.17
C LEU A 333 -8.63 -37.18 6.79
N TYR A 334 -7.40 -37.09 7.28
CA TYR A 334 -6.93 -35.93 8.07
C TYR A 334 -6.27 -34.86 7.20
N LEU A 335 -5.31 -35.23 6.32
CA LEU A 335 -4.61 -34.27 5.48
C LEU A 335 -5.51 -33.67 4.40
N THR A 336 -6.38 -34.48 3.75
CA THR A 336 -7.32 -33.93 2.76
C THR A 336 -8.30 -32.93 3.39
N SER A 337 -8.72 -33.16 4.63
CA SER A 337 -9.55 -32.19 5.35
C SER A 337 -8.79 -30.89 5.59
N ALA A 338 -7.53 -30.98 5.99
CA ALA A 338 -6.67 -29.80 6.17
C ALA A 338 -6.41 -29.09 4.82
N THR A 339 -6.18 -29.83 3.73
CA THR A 339 -5.99 -29.27 2.38
C THR A 339 -7.14 -28.37 1.97
N TRP A 340 -8.39 -28.86 2.09
CA TRP A 340 -9.56 -28.05 1.72
C TRP A 340 -9.69 -26.80 2.56
N VAL A 341 -9.40 -26.89 3.88
CA VAL A 341 -9.44 -25.71 4.76
C VAL A 341 -8.33 -24.72 4.38
N VAL A 342 -7.11 -25.20 4.06
CA VAL A 342 -6.00 -24.33 3.65
C VAL A 342 -6.32 -23.65 2.32
N ILE A 343 -6.79 -24.37 1.31
CA ILE A 343 -7.19 -23.79 0.02
C ILE A 343 -8.24 -22.69 0.23
N LEU A 344 -9.30 -23.00 0.95
CA LEU A 344 -10.36 -22.04 1.23
C LEU A 344 -9.83 -20.84 2.04
N SER A 345 -8.95 -21.10 3.01
CA SER A 345 -8.32 -20.06 3.82
C SER A 345 -7.44 -19.13 2.97
N ILE A 346 -6.65 -19.67 2.04
CA ILE A 346 -5.84 -18.85 1.12
C ILE A 346 -6.77 -17.99 0.25
N LEU A 347 -7.78 -18.56 -0.39
CA LEU A 347 -8.67 -17.82 -1.27
C LEU A 347 -9.43 -16.71 -0.54
N LEU A 348 -9.98 -16.99 0.64
CA LEU A 348 -10.66 -15.98 1.44
C LEU A 348 -9.69 -14.92 1.97
N SER A 349 -8.48 -15.31 2.37
CA SER A 349 -7.48 -14.38 2.88
C SER A 349 -6.94 -13.46 1.78
N LEU A 350 -6.85 -13.90 0.51
CA LEU A 350 -6.50 -13.02 -0.61
C LEU A 350 -7.50 -11.87 -0.75
N LEU A 351 -8.80 -12.15 -0.70
CA LEU A 351 -9.83 -11.12 -0.76
C LEU A 351 -9.75 -10.15 0.44
N LEU A 352 -9.61 -10.71 1.64
CA LEU A 352 -9.55 -9.92 2.87
C LEU A 352 -8.25 -9.10 2.96
N SER A 353 -7.11 -9.64 2.52
CA SER A 353 -5.83 -8.91 2.51
C SER A 353 -5.88 -7.74 1.53
N THR A 354 -6.49 -7.91 0.36
CA THR A 354 -6.72 -6.82 -0.59
C THR A 354 -7.55 -5.71 0.05
N TRP A 355 -8.68 -6.05 0.65
CA TRP A 355 -9.54 -5.08 1.34
C TRP A 355 -8.82 -4.37 2.49
N THR A 356 -8.00 -5.12 3.24
CA THR A 356 -7.17 -4.56 4.32
C THR A 356 -6.14 -3.57 3.79
N ILE A 357 -5.45 -3.89 2.69
CA ILE A 357 -4.48 -2.99 2.05
C ILE A 357 -5.18 -1.71 1.59
N TYR A 358 -6.31 -1.81 0.88
CA TYR A 358 -7.09 -0.62 0.49
C TYR A 358 -7.47 0.26 1.69
N GLY A 359 -7.87 -0.34 2.81
CA GLY A 359 -8.24 0.39 4.02
C GLY A 359 -7.07 1.09 4.73
N ILE A 360 -5.89 0.48 4.70
CA ILE A 360 -4.70 1.00 5.39
C ILE A 360 -3.89 1.94 4.51
N TYR A 361 -3.92 1.74 3.19
CA TYR A 361 -3.06 2.44 2.24
C TYR A 361 -3.21 3.96 2.30
N GLY A 362 -4.44 4.46 2.29
CA GLY A 362 -4.71 5.88 2.40
C GLY A 362 -4.15 6.50 3.68
N TYR A 363 -4.23 5.78 4.81
CA TYR A 363 -3.63 6.21 6.07
C TYR A 363 -2.10 6.24 6.02
N LEU A 364 -1.47 5.24 5.39
CA LEU A 364 -0.02 5.22 5.21
C LEU A 364 0.44 6.37 4.31
N MET A 365 -0.25 6.59 3.19
CA MET A 365 0.10 7.65 2.23
C MET A 365 -0.19 9.07 2.77
N SER A 366 -1.09 9.26 3.71
CA SER A 366 -1.34 10.58 4.31
C SER A 366 -0.13 11.17 5.02
N SER A 367 0.83 10.34 5.44
CA SER A 367 2.07 10.75 6.10
C SER A 367 3.22 11.05 5.13
N PHE A 368 3.04 10.80 3.84
CA PHE A 368 4.05 11.07 2.80
C PHE A 368 3.71 12.35 2.05
N SER A 369 4.75 13.11 1.67
CA SER A 369 4.59 14.24 0.74
C SER A 369 4.29 13.71 -0.65
N GLY A 370 3.27 14.28 -1.32
CA GLY A 370 2.77 13.76 -2.58
C GLY A 370 1.77 12.63 -2.41
N TRP A 371 1.43 11.96 -3.51
CA TRP A 371 0.50 10.85 -3.54
C TRP A 371 0.96 9.79 -4.54
N LEU A 372 0.84 8.54 -4.14
CA LEU A 372 1.11 7.39 -4.98
C LEU A 372 -0.19 6.58 -5.05
N THR A 373 -0.85 6.61 -6.18
CA THR A 373 -2.11 5.89 -6.37
C THR A 373 -1.92 4.38 -6.27
N LEU A 374 -2.76 3.71 -5.46
CA LEU A 374 -2.61 2.28 -5.21
C LEU A 374 -2.86 1.47 -6.48
N TYR A 375 -1.83 0.78 -6.93
CA TYR A 375 -1.91 -0.17 -8.04
C TYR A 375 -1.60 -1.59 -7.57
N LEU A 376 -2.53 -2.51 -7.80
CA LEU A 376 -2.38 -3.94 -7.51
C LEU A 376 -2.37 -4.72 -8.81
N LYS A 377 -1.20 -5.16 -9.24
CA LYS A 377 -1.05 -5.96 -10.47
C LYS A 377 -1.81 -7.28 -10.32
N PRO A 378 -2.75 -7.63 -11.23
CA PRO A 378 -3.55 -8.86 -11.11
C PRO A 378 -2.72 -10.16 -11.01
N ALA A 379 -1.52 -10.19 -11.61
CA ALA A 379 -0.62 -11.34 -11.56
C ALA A 379 -0.13 -11.69 -10.15
N VAL A 380 -0.14 -10.75 -9.20
CA VAL A 380 0.27 -10.98 -7.81
C VAL A 380 -0.60 -12.05 -7.12
N TYR A 381 -1.89 -12.09 -7.41
CA TYR A 381 -2.81 -13.04 -6.76
C TYR A 381 -2.53 -14.52 -7.09
N PRO A 382 -2.39 -14.94 -8.36
CA PRO A 382 -2.00 -16.31 -8.66
C PRO A 382 -0.60 -16.66 -8.15
N GLU A 383 0.34 -15.71 -8.13
CA GLU A 383 1.68 -15.92 -7.56
C GLU A 383 1.60 -16.19 -6.05
N MET A 384 0.86 -15.38 -5.30
CA MET A 384 0.63 -15.59 -3.86
C MET A 384 -0.05 -16.94 -3.60
N PHE A 385 -1.05 -17.29 -4.38
CA PHE A 385 -1.71 -18.59 -4.27
C PHE A 385 -0.73 -19.73 -4.51
N ALA A 386 0.10 -19.64 -5.54
CA ALA A 386 1.11 -20.64 -5.87
C ALA A 386 2.17 -20.79 -4.75
N MET A 387 2.66 -19.66 -4.19
CA MET A 387 3.59 -19.68 -3.07
C MET A 387 2.97 -20.29 -1.82
N GLY A 388 1.73 -19.91 -1.49
CA GLY A 388 0.99 -20.47 -0.36
C GLY A 388 0.75 -21.97 -0.50
N MET A 389 0.34 -22.44 -1.70
CA MET A 389 0.15 -23.85 -1.98
C MET A 389 1.47 -24.61 -1.99
N GLY A 390 2.54 -24.05 -2.51
CA GLY A 390 3.89 -24.63 -2.47
C GLY A 390 4.37 -24.85 -1.03
N ALA A 391 4.24 -23.84 -0.17
CA ALA A 391 4.54 -23.94 1.25
C ALA A 391 3.68 -25.02 1.93
N TYR A 392 2.37 -25.05 1.62
CA TYR A 392 1.49 -26.10 2.14
C TYR A 392 1.90 -27.51 1.73
N VAL A 393 2.27 -27.73 0.45
CA VAL A 393 2.70 -29.05 -0.03
C VAL A 393 3.93 -29.53 0.72
N LEU A 394 4.92 -28.65 0.94
CA LEU A 394 6.12 -28.99 1.75
C LEU A 394 5.73 -29.40 3.18
N VAL A 395 4.84 -28.63 3.81
CA VAL A 395 4.34 -28.95 5.15
C VAL A 395 3.56 -30.26 5.17
N ALA A 396 2.69 -30.51 4.17
CA ALA A 396 1.91 -31.74 4.07
C ALA A 396 2.79 -32.98 3.96
N LEU A 397 3.92 -32.91 3.22
CA LEU A 397 4.89 -33.98 3.16
C LEU A 397 5.51 -34.29 4.53
N LEU A 398 5.83 -33.25 5.33
CA LEU A 398 6.34 -33.43 6.68
C LEU A 398 5.29 -34.05 7.62
N GLN A 399 4.04 -33.62 7.51
CA GLN A 399 2.94 -34.14 8.33
C GLN A 399 2.56 -35.58 7.95
N PHE A 400 2.66 -35.96 6.68
CA PHE A 400 2.49 -37.34 6.24
C PHE A 400 3.46 -38.28 6.97
N ARG A 401 4.75 -37.91 7.04
CA ARG A 401 5.77 -38.68 7.78
C ARG A 401 5.43 -38.76 9.28
N ARG A 402 4.81 -37.73 9.84
CA ARG A 402 4.45 -37.68 11.24
C ARG A 402 3.27 -38.58 11.58
N ILE A 403 2.21 -38.60 10.78
CA ILE A 403 1.06 -39.49 10.95
C ILE A 403 1.51 -40.96 10.90
N LYS A 404 2.46 -41.30 10.03
CA LYS A 404 3.04 -42.65 9.95
C LYS A 404 3.71 -43.06 11.28
N LYS A 405 4.32 -42.12 12.00
CA LYS A 405 5.05 -42.36 13.27
C LYS A 405 4.15 -42.48 14.51
N ILE A 406 2.84 -42.18 14.43
CA ILE A 406 1.92 -42.33 15.58
C ILE A 406 1.79 -43.83 15.92
N PRO A 407 2.17 -44.25 17.16
CA PRO A 407 2.09 -45.67 17.54
C PRO A 407 0.64 -46.11 17.75
N MET A 408 0.37 -47.42 17.62
CA MET A 408 -0.94 -48.01 17.81
C MET A 408 -1.36 -48.13 19.30
N ASP A 409 -0.39 -48.07 20.21
CA ASP A 409 -0.61 -48.22 21.65
C ASP A 409 -1.14 -46.97 22.35
N VAL A 410 -1.10 -45.82 21.70
CA VAL A 410 -1.57 -44.54 22.29
C VAL A 410 -3.05 -44.61 22.70
N ALA A 411 -3.87 -45.32 21.93
CA ALA A 411 -5.28 -45.51 22.26
C ALA A 411 -5.53 -46.48 23.42
N LEU A 412 -4.61 -47.43 23.61
CA LEU A 412 -4.70 -48.44 24.67
C LEU A 412 -4.23 -47.90 26.02
N LYS A 413 -3.21 -47.05 26.06
CA LYS A 413 -2.67 -46.42 27.28
C LYS A 413 -3.60 -45.45 28.00
N ASN A 414 -4.66 -44.96 27.35
CA ASN A 414 -5.65 -44.05 27.95
C ASN A 414 -6.92 -44.75 28.45
N VAL A 415 -6.96 -46.08 28.50
CA VAL A 415 -8.09 -46.86 28.97
C VAL A 415 -7.87 -47.31 30.44
N GLU A 416 -6.67 -47.13 30.97
CA GLU A 416 -6.35 -47.24 32.40
C GLU A 416 -6.42 -45.82 33.03
#